data_1451edd88949ebc524ce35de34860708
#
_entry.id   1451edd88949ebc524ce35de34860708
#
_cell.length_a   1.000
_cell.length_b   1.000
_cell.length_c   1.000
_cell.angle_alpha   90.00
_cell.angle_beta   90.00
_cell.angle_gamma   90.00
#
_symmetry.space_group_name_H-M   'P 1'
#
loop_
_entity.id
_entity.type
_entity.pdbx_description
1 polymer ?
#
loop_
_entity_poly.entity_id
_entity_poly.type
_entity_poly.pdbx_seq_one_letter_code
_entity_poly.pdbx_strand_id
1 'polypeptide(L)'
;MLAKVYSASVQGLEAQQVTIEVNSARGIRFVLVGSPDNAVKESHERITAALENSGFPFPCKQITVNLAPANVRKVGSGFDLPIAIGILATAEKVDSSRLDKIMMVGELSLDGSLQPICGALPIAIKARALGYESLFVPMQNIQEAAVVDKLQVYGVSNLSEVVGFLNGTHHLDPVQIDTRKDFYDRQSHFDLDFADVKGQESVKRAIEVAAAGGHNLIMIGPPGSGKSMMAKRLPGILPPLTLQESLETTQIHSVAGKLQVPPVGADGVRHCSLIATRPFRSPHHTISQTALVGGGSNPQPGEISLAHNGVLFADELPEFQRQALEVLRQPLEDRHITVSRIQGTVDYPCNFMFVASMNPCPCGYYNHPTKACVCTPGQISRYLNKISGPLLDRIDIQCEILPLSFREISTASPGEPSSVIRERVLRARNIQAQRFASIQGVHCNAQMSEKHLREYCVLDTESSELLRMAMERLQLSARAYSRILKVARTIADLEGSESILSHHVAEAIGYRNLDRSDWAERRG
;
A
#
# COMPACT_ATOMS: atom_id res chain seq x y z
N MET A 1 14.83 -43.76 5.23
CA MET A 1 15.67 -42.74 4.61
C MET A 1 15.10 -41.37 4.98
N LEU A 2 15.95 -40.40 5.34
CA LEU A 2 15.55 -39.04 5.72
C LEU A 2 16.02 -38.06 4.63
N ALA A 3 15.11 -37.24 4.12
CA ALA A 3 15.42 -36.13 3.22
C ALA A 3 15.02 -34.81 3.90
N LYS A 4 15.79 -33.73 3.60
CA LYS A 4 15.48 -32.38 4.06
C LYS A 4 15.32 -31.47 2.86
N VAL A 5 14.23 -30.70 2.85
CA VAL A 5 13.93 -29.67 1.84
C VAL A 5 13.59 -28.38 2.56
N TYR A 6 13.89 -27.26 1.95
CA TYR A 6 13.72 -25.96 2.57
C TYR A 6 12.64 -25.15 1.88
N SER A 7 11.81 -24.50 2.68
CA SER A 7 10.72 -23.64 2.26
C SER A 7 10.58 -22.46 3.22
N ALA A 8 9.56 -21.65 3.06
CA ALA A 8 9.25 -20.56 4.00
C ALA A 8 7.75 -20.37 4.17
N SER A 9 7.35 -19.88 5.37
CA SER A 9 6.00 -19.44 5.70
C SER A 9 5.99 -17.94 5.90
N VAL A 10 5.03 -17.24 5.31
CA VAL A 10 4.87 -15.79 5.48
C VAL A 10 4.00 -15.50 6.70
N GLN A 11 4.50 -14.65 7.60
CA GLN A 11 3.77 -14.13 8.75
C GLN A 11 3.86 -12.59 8.76
N GLY A 12 2.74 -11.92 8.58
CA GLY A 12 2.76 -10.48 8.35
C GLY A 12 3.51 -10.14 7.06
N LEU A 13 4.55 -9.31 7.14
CA LEU A 13 5.40 -8.93 6.00
C LEU A 13 6.69 -9.75 5.92
N GLU A 14 6.96 -10.60 6.90
CA GLU A 14 8.21 -11.36 6.97
C GLU A 14 7.99 -12.83 6.63
N ALA A 15 8.99 -13.43 6.00
CA ALA A 15 9.04 -14.87 5.79
C ALA A 15 9.93 -15.54 6.85
N GLN A 16 9.49 -16.69 7.34
CA GLN A 16 10.24 -17.55 8.25
C GLN A 16 10.56 -18.86 7.56
N GLN A 17 11.81 -19.31 7.69
CA GLN A 17 12.24 -20.58 7.13
C GLN A 17 11.47 -21.75 7.75
N VAL A 18 11.07 -22.69 6.90
CA VAL A 18 10.49 -23.97 7.27
C VAL A 18 11.33 -25.08 6.69
N THR A 19 11.87 -25.92 7.54
CA THR A 19 12.57 -27.15 7.14
C THR A 19 11.55 -28.28 7.04
N ILE A 20 11.46 -28.89 5.88
CA ILE A 20 10.58 -30.02 5.59
C ILE A 20 11.43 -31.29 5.66
N GLU A 21 11.22 -32.06 6.69
CA GLU A 21 11.91 -33.33 6.93
C GLU A 21 10.98 -34.47 6.55
N VAL A 22 11.33 -35.22 5.51
CA VAL A 22 10.57 -36.37 5.04
C VAL A 22 11.29 -37.64 5.40
N ASN A 23 10.65 -38.49 6.19
CA ASN A 23 11.20 -39.80 6.55
C ASN A 23 10.35 -40.94 5.98
N SER A 24 11.01 -41.86 5.28
CA SER A 24 10.41 -43.05 4.70
C SER A 24 10.78 -44.29 5.52
N ALA A 25 9.77 -45.05 5.98
CA ALA A 25 9.90 -46.28 6.79
C ALA A 25 9.02 -47.42 6.22
N ARG A 26 9.08 -48.61 6.83
CA ARG A 26 8.17 -49.72 6.49
C ARG A 26 6.74 -49.42 6.92
N GLY A 27 5.75 -49.64 6.05
CA GLY A 27 4.33 -49.40 6.29
C GLY A 27 3.68 -48.66 5.14
N ILE A 28 2.39 -48.26 5.25
CA ILE A 28 1.59 -47.57 4.21
C ILE A 28 0.84 -46.37 4.80
N ARG A 29 1.41 -45.69 5.80
CA ARG A 29 0.75 -44.57 6.46
C ARG A 29 1.40 -43.25 6.08
N PHE A 30 0.61 -42.22 5.79
CA PHE A 30 1.07 -40.83 5.70
C PHE A 30 0.79 -40.08 7.01
N VAL A 31 1.79 -39.39 7.53
CA VAL A 31 1.70 -38.61 8.77
C VAL A 31 2.35 -37.24 8.56
N LEU A 32 1.61 -36.19 8.87
CA LEU A 32 2.08 -34.82 8.80
C LEU A 32 2.09 -34.19 10.20
N VAL A 33 3.23 -33.62 10.60
CA VAL A 33 3.44 -33.00 11.93
C VAL A 33 4.09 -31.62 11.78
N GLY A 34 4.06 -30.78 12.82
CA GLY A 34 4.73 -29.46 12.83
C GLY A 34 3.79 -28.27 12.65
N SER A 35 2.60 -28.30 13.29
CA SER A 35 1.60 -27.22 13.31
C SER A 35 1.07 -26.80 11.92
N PRO A 36 0.65 -27.77 11.05
CA PRO A 36 0.02 -27.47 9.78
C PRO A 36 -1.39 -26.90 9.97
N ASP A 37 -1.82 -25.97 9.10
CA ASP A 37 -3.21 -25.57 8.97
C ASP A 37 -4.03 -26.62 8.17
N ASN A 38 -5.30 -26.33 7.91
CA ASN A 38 -6.15 -27.26 7.16
C ASN A 38 -5.69 -27.44 5.71
N ALA A 39 -5.26 -26.35 5.05
CA ALA A 39 -4.79 -26.40 3.66
C ALA A 39 -3.54 -27.29 3.52
N VAL A 40 -2.61 -27.21 4.50
CA VAL A 40 -1.42 -28.07 4.55
C VAL A 40 -1.79 -29.52 4.90
N LYS A 41 -2.82 -29.76 5.72
CA LYS A 41 -3.29 -31.13 6.00
C LYS A 41 -3.90 -31.82 4.78
N GLU A 42 -4.55 -31.07 3.91
CA GLU A 42 -5.13 -31.56 2.66
C GLU A 42 -4.08 -31.80 1.57
N SER A 43 -2.82 -31.39 1.78
CA SER A 43 -1.74 -31.54 0.80
C SER A 43 -1.48 -33.00 0.40
N HIS A 44 -1.76 -33.96 1.28
CA HIS A 44 -1.58 -35.39 0.98
C HIS A 44 -2.30 -35.83 -0.29
N GLU A 45 -3.58 -35.49 -0.40
CA GLU A 45 -4.40 -35.85 -1.58
C GLU A 45 -3.90 -35.16 -2.85
N ARG A 46 -3.58 -33.86 -2.74
CA ARG A 46 -3.03 -33.10 -3.89
C ARG A 46 -1.69 -33.64 -4.35
N ILE A 47 -0.77 -33.89 -3.41
CA ILE A 47 0.57 -34.40 -3.71
C ILE A 47 0.50 -35.80 -4.30
N THR A 48 -0.35 -36.68 -3.76
CA THR A 48 -0.50 -38.05 -4.29
C THR A 48 -0.96 -38.02 -5.73
N ALA A 49 -2.03 -37.30 -6.04
CA ALA A 49 -2.54 -37.17 -7.40
C ALA A 49 -1.53 -36.48 -8.34
N ALA A 50 -0.86 -35.42 -7.89
CA ALA A 50 0.15 -34.70 -8.66
C ALA A 50 1.36 -35.60 -9.02
N LEU A 51 1.83 -36.39 -8.07
CA LEU A 51 2.91 -37.35 -8.32
C LEU A 51 2.52 -38.39 -9.37
N GLU A 52 1.36 -39.05 -9.19
CA GLU A 52 0.86 -40.09 -10.10
C GLU A 52 0.64 -39.54 -11.51
N ASN A 53 0.02 -38.38 -11.66
CA ASN A 53 -0.24 -37.75 -12.95
C ASN A 53 1.04 -37.20 -13.61
N SER A 54 2.09 -36.95 -12.83
CA SER A 54 3.43 -36.58 -13.33
C SER A 54 4.31 -37.80 -13.68
N GLY A 55 3.78 -39.03 -13.55
CA GLY A 55 4.53 -40.26 -13.86
C GLY A 55 5.41 -40.78 -12.70
N PHE A 56 5.24 -40.25 -11.50
CA PHE A 56 5.98 -40.69 -10.31
C PHE A 56 5.00 -41.41 -9.36
N PRO A 57 4.99 -42.76 -9.29
CA PRO A 57 4.09 -43.46 -8.40
C PRO A 57 4.37 -43.09 -6.93
N PHE A 58 3.31 -42.87 -6.15
CA PHE A 58 3.45 -42.61 -4.72
C PHE A 58 4.10 -43.82 -4.02
N PRO A 59 5.14 -43.64 -3.18
CA PRO A 59 5.87 -44.74 -2.57
C PRO A 59 4.96 -45.57 -1.63
N CYS A 60 4.92 -46.89 -1.82
CA CYS A 60 4.25 -47.84 -0.92
C CYS A 60 5.03 -48.01 0.41
N LYS A 61 5.26 -46.92 1.13
CA LYS A 61 6.01 -46.85 2.40
C LYS A 61 5.28 -45.93 3.36
N GLN A 62 5.58 -46.09 4.66
CA GLN A 62 5.15 -45.09 5.62
C GLN A 62 5.94 -43.82 5.44
N ILE A 63 5.26 -42.72 5.13
CA ILE A 63 5.86 -41.40 4.96
C ILE A 63 5.48 -40.52 6.16
N THR A 64 6.49 -40.01 6.85
CA THR A 64 6.31 -39.00 7.90
C THR A 64 6.94 -37.70 7.47
N VAL A 65 6.14 -36.66 7.38
CA VAL A 65 6.58 -35.29 7.04
C VAL A 65 6.53 -34.44 8.30
N ASN A 66 7.68 -33.87 8.68
CA ASN A 66 7.79 -32.92 9.77
C ASN A 66 8.11 -31.53 9.23
N LEU A 67 7.27 -30.54 9.58
CA LEU A 67 7.45 -29.14 9.20
C LEU A 67 8.05 -28.37 10.39
N ALA A 68 9.38 -28.24 10.43
CA ALA A 68 10.10 -27.60 11.52
C ALA A 68 10.38 -26.10 11.24
N PRO A 69 10.37 -25.25 12.28
CA PRO A 69 10.10 -25.51 13.69
C PRO A 69 8.60 -25.54 14.01
N ALA A 70 8.19 -26.29 15.02
CA ALA A 70 6.75 -26.49 15.37
C ALA A 70 6.06 -25.23 15.91
N ASN A 71 6.81 -24.26 16.44
CA ASN A 71 6.28 -22.98 16.94
C ASN A 71 5.89 -22.00 15.80
N VAL A 72 6.34 -22.23 14.59
CA VAL A 72 5.93 -21.48 13.40
C VAL A 72 4.72 -22.17 12.79
N ARG A 73 3.61 -21.45 12.66
CA ARG A 73 2.42 -21.96 11.98
C ARG A 73 2.64 -22.00 10.48
N LYS A 74 2.33 -23.12 9.84
CA LYS A 74 2.41 -23.30 8.39
C LYS A 74 1.03 -23.06 7.80
N VAL A 75 0.92 -22.00 7.01
CA VAL A 75 -0.34 -21.51 6.45
C VAL A 75 -0.27 -21.57 4.92
N GLY A 76 -1.33 -22.12 4.33
CA GLY A 76 -1.49 -22.18 2.88
C GLY A 76 -0.83 -23.39 2.23
N SER A 77 -1.10 -23.54 0.94
CA SER A 77 -0.75 -24.70 0.11
C SER A 77 0.67 -24.63 -0.51
N GLY A 78 1.42 -23.56 -0.26
CA GLY A 78 2.76 -23.36 -0.84
C GLY A 78 3.83 -24.40 -0.44
N PHE A 79 3.49 -25.34 0.44
CA PHE A 79 4.38 -26.44 0.86
C PHE A 79 4.24 -27.71 0.02
N ASP A 80 3.29 -27.78 -0.91
CA ASP A 80 3.03 -29.00 -1.68
C ASP A 80 4.25 -29.41 -2.51
N LEU A 81 4.85 -28.46 -3.26
CA LEU A 81 6.05 -28.72 -4.05
C LEU A 81 7.21 -29.25 -3.21
N PRO A 82 7.66 -28.57 -2.14
CA PRO A 82 8.80 -29.06 -1.36
C PRO A 82 8.51 -30.37 -0.62
N ILE A 83 7.27 -30.66 -0.24
CA ILE A 83 6.89 -31.97 0.33
C ILE A 83 6.99 -33.06 -0.73
N ALA A 84 6.48 -32.81 -1.95
CA ALA A 84 6.55 -33.75 -3.07
C ALA A 84 8.01 -34.10 -3.43
N ILE A 85 8.87 -33.07 -3.54
CA ILE A 85 10.32 -33.27 -3.79
C ILE A 85 10.98 -34.06 -2.64
N GLY A 86 10.62 -33.78 -1.38
CA GLY A 86 11.10 -34.54 -0.24
C GLY A 86 10.70 -36.02 -0.29
N ILE A 87 9.46 -36.33 -0.70
CA ILE A 87 8.97 -37.70 -0.89
C ILE A 87 9.78 -38.41 -2.00
N LEU A 88 9.95 -37.75 -3.13
CA LEU A 88 10.73 -38.28 -4.28
C LEU A 88 12.19 -38.49 -3.92
N ALA A 89 12.80 -37.61 -3.12
CA ALA A 89 14.16 -37.76 -2.63
C ALA A 89 14.31 -39.00 -1.73
N THR A 90 13.32 -39.28 -0.84
CA THR A 90 13.34 -40.52 -0.02
C THR A 90 13.10 -41.79 -0.85
N ALA A 91 12.52 -41.66 -2.04
CA ALA A 91 12.33 -42.75 -3.01
C ALA A 91 13.48 -42.87 -4.03
N GLU A 92 14.57 -42.09 -3.86
CA GLU A 92 15.73 -42.06 -4.77
C GLU A 92 15.38 -41.71 -6.24
N LYS A 93 14.30 -40.92 -6.42
CA LYS A 93 13.84 -40.42 -7.72
C LYS A 93 14.36 -39.03 -8.05
N VAL A 94 14.93 -38.34 -7.05
CA VAL A 94 15.52 -37.00 -7.16
C VAL A 94 16.90 -37.00 -6.51
N ASP A 95 17.88 -36.38 -7.18
CA ASP A 95 19.18 -36.13 -6.58
C ASP A 95 19.09 -35.12 -5.44
N SER A 96 19.44 -35.56 -4.24
CA SER A 96 19.37 -34.76 -3.03
C SER A 96 20.64 -33.94 -2.73
N SER A 97 21.70 -34.08 -3.56
CA SER A 97 23.02 -33.50 -3.29
C SER A 97 23.05 -31.96 -3.20
N ARG A 98 22.06 -31.28 -3.79
CA ARG A 98 21.97 -29.81 -3.86
C ARG A 98 20.76 -29.24 -3.13
N LEU A 99 19.95 -30.06 -2.48
CA LEU A 99 18.72 -29.60 -1.82
C LEU A 99 18.97 -28.63 -0.65
N ASP A 100 20.13 -28.69 -0.03
CA ASP A 100 20.57 -27.79 1.06
C ASP A 100 20.83 -26.35 0.60
N LYS A 101 21.04 -26.13 -0.70
CA LYS A 101 21.29 -24.82 -1.31
C LYS A 101 20.05 -24.20 -1.97
N ILE A 102 18.96 -24.93 -1.98
CA ILE A 102 17.74 -24.58 -2.71
C ILE A 102 16.59 -24.36 -1.73
N MET A 103 15.92 -23.23 -1.84
CA MET A 103 14.60 -23.02 -1.24
C MET A 103 13.54 -23.17 -2.33
N MET A 104 12.39 -23.76 -2.01
CA MET A 104 11.30 -23.93 -2.98
C MET A 104 9.94 -23.73 -2.33
N VAL A 105 9.02 -23.15 -3.11
CA VAL A 105 7.63 -22.91 -2.72
C VAL A 105 6.72 -23.09 -3.92
N GLY A 106 5.53 -23.64 -3.70
CA GLY A 106 4.52 -23.81 -4.75
C GLY A 106 3.39 -24.73 -4.31
N GLU A 107 2.18 -24.38 -4.70
CA GLU A 107 0.99 -25.23 -4.57
C GLU A 107 0.91 -26.14 -5.79
N LEU A 108 0.59 -27.41 -5.60
CA LEU A 108 0.39 -28.37 -6.68
C LEU A 108 -1.10 -28.54 -6.98
N SER A 109 -1.45 -28.47 -8.26
CA SER A 109 -2.71 -28.99 -8.78
C SER A 109 -2.64 -30.51 -8.96
N LEU A 110 -3.79 -31.16 -9.08
CA LEU A 110 -3.87 -32.61 -9.21
C LEU A 110 -3.15 -33.17 -10.46
N ASP A 111 -2.97 -32.34 -11.49
CA ASP A 111 -2.25 -32.67 -12.73
C ASP A 111 -0.73 -32.45 -12.62
N GLY A 112 -0.23 -32.01 -11.47
CA GLY A 112 1.17 -31.67 -11.24
C GLY A 112 1.60 -30.29 -11.67
N SER A 113 0.68 -29.42 -12.15
CA SER A 113 0.97 -28.01 -12.44
C SER A 113 1.09 -27.19 -11.15
N LEU A 114 1.88 -26.10 -11.21
CA LEU A 114 2.10 -25.19 -10.09
C LEU A 114 1.18 -23.97 -10.16
N GLN A 115 0.51 -23.69 -9.05
CA GLN A 115 -0.36 -22.54 -8.87
C GLN A 115 0.38 -21.39 -8.18
N PRO A 116 -0.02 -20.11 -8.45
CA PRO A 116 0.60 -18.95 -7.84
C PRO A 116 0.39 -18.92 -6.32
N ILE A 117 1.40 -18.37 -5.62
CA ILE A 117 1.38 -18.17 -4.17
C ILE A 117 1.34 -16.70 -3.81
N CYS A 118 0.91 -16.38 -2.58
CA CYS A 118 1.03 -15.04 -2.01
C CYS A 118 2.35 -14.92 -1.25
N GLY A 119 3.00 -13.74 -1.33
CA GLY A 119 4.20 -13.45 -0.54
C GLY A 119 5.49 -14.03 -1.11
N ALA A 120 5.62 -14.18 -2.43
CA ALA A 120 6.86 -14.66 -3.05
C ALA A 120 8.04 -13.67 -2.83
N LEU A 121 7.79 -12.37 -2.78
CA LEU A 121 8.84 -11.37 -2.52
C LEU A 121 9.44 -11.49 -1.11
N PRO A 122 8.68 -11.51 0.00
CA PRO A 122 9.25 -11.74 1.33
C PRO A 122 9.98 -13.09 1.44
N ILE A 123 9.52 -14.13 0.74
CA ILE A 123 10.20 -15.43 0.68
C ILE A 123 11.56 -15.30 -0.02
N ALA A 124 11.62 -14.62 -1.16
CA ALA A 124 12.86 -14.38 -1.89
C ALA A 124 13.87 -13.54 -1.08
N ILE A 125 13.40 -12.49 -0.39
CA ILE A 125 14.24 -11.69 0.53
C ILE A 125 14.82 -12.58 1.63
N LYS A 126 14.01 -13.45 2.22
CA LYS A 126 14.44 -14.37 3.28
C LYS A 126 15.42 -15.42 2.76
N ALA A 127 15.16 -16.01 1.60
CA ALA A 127 16.05 -16.98 0.96
C ALA A 127 17.46 -16.39 0.76
N ARG A 128 17.56 -15.17 0.22
CA ARG A 128 18.83 -14.45 0.07
C ARG A 128 19.51 -14.18 1.42
N ALA A 129 18.75 -13.71 2.41
CA ALA A 129 19.30 -13.38 3.74
C ALA A 129 19.86 -14.61 4.46
N LEU A 130 19.32 -15.80 4.19
CA LEU A 130 19.80 -17.08 4.72
C LEU A 130 20.94 -17.72 3.90
N GLY A 131 21.31 -17.13 2.76
CA GLY A 131 22.41 -17.58 1.93
C GLY A 131 22.07 -18.73 0.97
N TYR A 132 20.77 -18.94 0.65
CA TYR A 132 20.39 -19.88 -0.40
C TYR A 132 20.90 -19.40 -1.77
N GLU A 133 21.39 -20.34 -2.60
CA GLU A 133 21.86 -20.04 -3.95
C GLU A 133 20.69 -19.90 -4.92
N SER A 134 19.63 -20.71 -4.73
CA SER A 134 18.50 -20.82 -5.66
C SER A 134 17.15 -20.80 -4.94
N LEU A 135 16.15 -20.22 -5.63
CA LEU A 135 14.75 -20.23 -5.23
C LEU A 135 13.87 -20.71 -6.38
N PHE A 136 13.05 -21.74 -6.15
CA PHE A 136 12.02 -22.18 -7.08
C PHE A 136 10.67 -21.62 -6.67
N VAL A 137 10.01 -20.98 -7.62
CA VAL A 137 8.68 -20.39 -7.45
C VAL A 137 7.79 -20.74 -8.65
N PRO A 138 6.46 -20.72 -8.50
CA PRO A 138 5.57 -20.83 -9.66
C PRO A 138 5.88 -19.75 -10.70
N MET A 139 5.72 -20.08 -11.99
CA MET A 139 6.05 -19.19 -13.12
C MET A 139 5.37 -17.81 -13.00
N GLN A 140 4.17 -17.76 -12.44
CA GLN A 140 3.41 -16.51 -12.22
C GLN A 140 4.04 -15.58 -11.16
N ASN A 141 4.84 -16.14 -10.23
CA ASN A 141 5.51 -15.37 -9.17
C ASN A 141 6.94 -14.97 -9.54
N ILE A 142 7.45 -15.37 -10.70
CA ILE A 142 8.85 -15.20 -11.04
C ILE A 142 9.29 -13.72 -11.09
N GLN A 143 8.45 -12.84 -11.68
CA GLN A 143 8.75 -11.41 -11.80
C GLN A 143 8.77 -10.70 -10.44
N GLU A 144 8.04 -11.24 -9.47
CA GLU A 144 8.01 -10.77 -8.09
C GLU A 144 9.26 -11.21 -7.32
N ALA A 145 9.63 -12.48 -7.41
CA ALA A 145 10.76 -13.04 -6.69
C ALA A 145 12.12 -12.59 -7.29
N ALA A 146 12.20 -12.41 -8.61
CA ALA A 146 13.40 -11.98 -9.33
C ALA A 146 13.81 -10.52 -9.08
N VAL A 147 13.02 -9.75 -8.30
CA VAL A 147 13.41 -8.43 -7.79
C VAL A 147 14.64 -8.50 -6.89
N VAL A 148 14.86 -9.65 -6.25
CA VAL A 148 15.91 -9.83 -5.24
C VAL A 148 17.25 -10.16 -5.89
N ASP A 149 18.19 -9.22 -5.85
CA ASP A 149 19.56 -9.41 -6.37
C ASP A 149 20.31 -10.55 -5.67
N LYS A 150 21.25 -11.18 -6.37
CA LYS A 150 22.14 -12.23 -5.85
C LYS A 150 21.42 -13.52 -5.40
N LEU A 151 20.25 -13.80 -5.93
CA LEU A 151 19.51 -15.04 -5.77
C LEU A 151 19.13 -15.54 -7.16
N GLN A 152 19.44 -16.80 -7.48
CA GLN A 152 19.00 -17.42 -8.73
C GLN A 152 17.54 -17.84 -8.59
N VAL A 153 16.62 -17.13 -9.26
CA VAL A 153 15.19 -17.43 -9.20
C VAL A 153 14.78 -18.21 -10.44
N TYR A 154 14.19 -19.38 -10.22
CA TYR A 154 13.68 -20.26 -11.26
C TYR A 154 12.16 -20.30 -11.21
N GLY A 155 11.52 -19.90 -12.31
CA GLY A 155 10.08 -20.05 -12.49
C GLY A 155 9.77 -21.42 -13.06
N VAL A 156 8.91 -22.15 -12.39
CA VAL A 156 8.53 -23.51 -12.78
C VAL A 156 7.02 -23.63 -12.95
N SER A 157 6.61 -24.38 -13.98
CA SER A 157 5.20 -24.56 -14.33
C SER A 157 4.63 -25.87 -13.80
N ASN A 158 5.49 -26.89 -13.61
CA ASN A 158 5.05 -28.21 -13.15
C ASN A 158 6.14 -28.95 -12.36
N LEU A 159 5.73 -30.00 -11.65
CA LEU A 159 6.60 -30.82 -10.83
C LEU A 159 7.73 -31.51 -11.64
N SER A 160 7.42 -31.95 -12.86
CA SER A 160 8.38 -32.67 -13.71
C SER A 160 9.57 -31.79 -14.12
N GLU A 161 9.36 -30.47 -14.33
CA GLU A 161 10.44 -29.51 -14.61
C GLU A 161 11.44 -29.45 -13.43
N VAL A 162 10.93 -29.39 -12.19
CA VAL A 162 11.78 -29.35 -10.99
C VAL A 162 12.55 -30.64 -10.83
N VAL A 163 11.90 -31.81 -11.00
CA VAL A 163 12.56 -33.12 -10.95
C VAL A 163 13.62 -33.25 -12.02
N GLY A 164 13.30 -32.86 -13.26
CA GLY A 164 14.27 -32.88 -14.39
C GLY A 164 15.48 -32.00 -14.12
N PHE A 165 15.29 -30.81 -13.57
CA PHE A 165 16.40 -29.90 -13.22
C PHE A 165 17.29 -30.50 -12.11
N LEU A 166 16.69 -31.03 -11.04
CA LEU A 166 17.44 -31.62 -9.92
C LEU A 166 18.27 -32.87 -10.37
N ASN A 167 17.73 -33.64 -11.30
CA ASN A 167 18.41 -34.82 -11.88
C ASN A 167 19.34 -34.47 -13.04
N GLY A 168 19.46 -33.19 -13.42
CA GLY A 168 20.32 -32.76 -14.56
C GLY A 168 19.82 -33.19 -15.95
N THR A 169 18.55 -33.63 -16.08
CA THR A 169 17.93 -34.03 -17.35
C THR A 169 17.20 -32.88 -18.06
N HIS A 170 16.91 -31.82 -17.33
CA HIS A 170 16.28 -30.61 -17.85
C HIS A 170 17.06 -29.37 -17.42
N HIS A 171 17.26 -28.43 -18.35
CA HIS A 171 17.92 -27.16 -18.05
C HIS A 171 16.91 -26.08 -17.84
N LEU A 172 17.05 -25.31 -16.76
CA LEU A 172 16.27 -24.10 -16.48
C LEU A 172 17.22 -22.93 -16.37
N ASP A 173 16.88 -21.82 -17.00
CA ASP A 173 17.62 -20.57 -16.88
C ASP A 173 17.04 -19.73 -15.74
N PRO A 174 17.89 -19.19 -14.85
CA PRO A 174 17.43 -18.26 -13.83
C PRO A 174 16.99 -16.96 -14.48
N VAL A 175 15.88 -16.41 -14.04
CA VAL A 175 15.41 -15.12 -14.56
C VAL A 175 16.23 -13.99 -13.97
N GLN A 176 16.77 -13.15 -14.87
CA GLN A 176 17.47 -11.93 -14.53
C GLN A 176 16.65 -10.72 -14.99
N ILE A 177 16.37 -9.81 -14.08
CA ILE A 177 15.67 -8.55 -14.35
C ILE A 177 16.57 -7.41 -13.85
N ASP A 178 16.82 -6.42 -14.71
CA ASP A 178 17.43 -5.18 -14.25
C ASP A 178 16.38 -4.35 -13.50
N THR A 179 16.21 -4.72 -12.24
CA THR A 179 15.20 -4.14 -11.34
C THR A 179 15.33 -2.63 -11.22
N ARG A 180 16.56 -2.09 -11.19
CA ARG A 180 16.76 -0.64 -11.02
C ARG A 180 16.34 0.11 -12.28
N LYS A 181 16.81 -0.32 -13.44
CA LYS A 181 16.46 0.32 -14.71
C LYS A 181 14.96 0.28 -14.94
N ASP A 182 14.33 -0.88 -14.82
CA ASP A 182 12.89 -1.06 -15.02
C ASP A 182 12.06 -0.22 -14.04
N PHE A 183 12.51 -0.12 -12.78
CA PHE A 183 11.85 0.70 -11.75
C PHE A 183 11.85 2.19 -12.12
N TYR A 184 13.02 2.76 -12.50
CA TYR A 184 13.12 4.18 -12.83
C TYR A 184 12.41 4.53 -14.13
N ASP A 185 12.43 3.66 -15.14
CA ASP A 185 11.75 3.88 -16.43
C ASP A 185 10.22 3.97 -16.25
N ARG A 186 9.67 3.21 -15.30
CA ARG A 186 8.22 3.16 -15.03
C ARG A 186 7.70 4.27 -14.12
N GLN A 187 8.55 5.01 -13.42
CA GLN A 187 8.14 6.08 -12.50
C GLN A 187 7.50 7.30 -13.16
N SER A 188 7.72 7.50 -14.44
CA SER A 188 7.27 8.69 -15.17
C SER A 188 5.98 8.48 -15.98
N HIS A 189 5.43 7.27 -16.00
CA HIS A 189 4.22 6.96 -16.75
C HIS A 189 2.96 7.15 -15.90
N PHE A 190 2.14 8.14 -16.28
CA PHE A 190 0.84 8.43 -15.67
C PHE A 190 -0.21 8.60 -16.77
N ASP A 191 -1.32 7.88 -16.65
CA ASP A 191 -2.42 7.94 -17.63
C ASP A 191 -3.28 9.20 -17.49
N LEU A 192 -3.21 9.89 -16.34
CA LEU A 192 -4.05 11.04 -16.01
C LEU A 192 -3.18 12.28 -15.78
N ASP A 193 -3.56 13.41 -16.39
CA ASP A 193 -2.86 14.68 -16.28
C ASP A 193 -3.76 15.81 -15.75
N PHE A 194 -3.20 16.74 -14.94
CA PHE A 194 -3.90 17.93 -14.49
C PHE A 194 -4.18 18.93 -15.63
N ALA A 195 -3.52 18.81 -16.77
CA ALA A 195 -3.85 19.57 -17.97
C ALA A 195 -5.30 19.37 -18.42
N ASP A 196 -5.90 18.21 -18.17
CA ASP A 196 -7.30 17.92 -18.48
C ASP A 196 -8.28 18.66 -17.56
N VAL A 197 -7.81 19.18 -16.41
CA VAL A 197 -8.63 19.88 -15.43
C VAL A 197 -8.71 21.36 -15.77
N LYS A 198 -9.83 21.80 -16.31
CA LYS A 198 -10.07 23.20 -16.64
C LYS A 198 -10.48 24.00 -15.41
N GLY A 199 -9.94 25.20 -15.24
CA GLY A 199 -10.24 26.07 -14.09
C GLY A 199 -9.88 25.47 -12.74
N GLN A 200 -10.61 25.84 -11.66
CA GLN A 200 -10.43 25.33 -10.30
C GLN A 200 -9.03 25.62 -9.70
N GLU A 201 -8.46 26.79 -10.00
CA GLU A 201 -7.07 27.10 -9.63
C GLU A 201 -6.83 27.06 -8.11
N SER A 202 -7.80 27.50 -7.30
CA SER A 202 -7.72 27.43 -5.83
C SER A 202 -7.65 25.99 -5.30
N VAL A 203 -8.38 25.07 -5.94
CA VAL A 203 -8.37 23.64 -5.57
C VAL A 203 -7.09 22.98 -6.04
N LYS A 204 -6.61 23.28 -7.25
CA LYS A 204 -5.31 22.81 -7.74
C LYS A 204 -4.19 23.27 -6.80
N ARG A 205 -4.23 24.52 -6.34
CA ARG A 205 -3.26 25.06 -5.37
C ARG A 205 -3.33 24.31 -4.04
N ALA A 206 -4.53 24.06 -3.50
CA ALA A 206 -4.71 23.27 -2.29
C ALA A 206 -4.15 21.83 -2.42
N ILE A 207 -4.35 21.21 -3.59
CA ILE A 207 -3.83 19.87 -3.92
C ILE A 207 -2.30 19.91 -4.05
N GLU A 208 -1.72 20.94 -4.68
CA GLU A 208 -0.27 21.14 -4.78
C GLU A 208 0.37 21.28 -3.39
N VAL A 209 -0.20 22.12 -2.52
CA VAL A 209 0.27 22.28 -1.13
C VAL A 209 0.17 20.96 -0.38
N ALA A 210 -0.96 20.25 -0.53
CA ALA A 210 -1.15 18.94 0.09
C ALA A 210 -0.10 17.92 -0.37
N ALA A 211 0.19 17.86 -1.67
CA ALA A 211 1.21 16.97 -2.23
C ALA A 211 2.63 17.34 -1.76
N ALA A 212 2.94 18.64 -1.72
CA ALA A 212 4.24 19.14 -1.29
C ALA A 212 4.53 18.86 0.19
N GLY A 213 3.54 18.98 1.07
CA GLY A 213 3.72 18.76 2.51
C GLY A 213 3.36 17.36 3.00
N GLY A 214 2.71 16.54 2.17
CA GLY A 214 2.12 15.26 2.59
C GLY A 214 0.89 15.45 3.50
N HIS A 215 0.15 16.55 3.29
CA HIS A 215 -0.99 16.92 4.11
C HIS A 215 -2.26 16.16 3.74
N ASN A 216 -3.06 15.81 4.74
CA ASN A 216 -4.39 15.26 4.53
C ASN A 216 -5.34 16.34 4.02
N LEU A 217 -6.18 15.98 3.04
CA LEU A 217 -7.03 16.91 2.30
C LEU A 217 -8.49 16.46 2.29
N ILE A 218 -9.43 17.39 2.47
CA ILE A 218 -10.84 17.17 2.15
C ILE A 218 -11.35 18.20 1.14
N MET A 219 -12.03 17.70 0.12
CA MET A 219 -12.67 18.48 -0.93
C MET A 219 -14.18 18.49 -0.74
N ILE A 220 -14.77 19.70 -0.63
CA ILE A 220 -16.19 19.89 -0.40
C ILE A 220 -16.79 20.57 -1.61
N GLY A 221 -17.85 20.01 -2.19
CA GLY A 221 -18.49 20.64 -3.33
C GLY A 221 -19.68 19.85 -3.86
N PRO A 222 -20.49 20.44 -4.74
CA PRO A 222 -21.68 19.81 -5.27
C PRO A 222 -21.35 18.55 -6.10
N PRO A 223 -22.35 17.67 -6.34
CA PRO A 223 -22.18 16.55 -7.26
C PRO A 223 -21.73 17.04 -8.65
N GLY A 224 -20.82 16.30 -9.28
CA GLY A 224 -20.30 16.65 -10.61
C GLY A 224 -19.25 17.78 -10.64
N SER A 225 -18.76 18.29 -9.51
CA SER A 225 -17.75 19.34 -9.46
C SER A 225 -16.30 18.87 -9.73
N GLY A 226 -16.09 17.58 -10.01
CA GLY A 226 -14.77 17.05 -10.39
C GLY A 226 -13.88 16.56 -9.23
N LYS A 227 -14.42 16.42 -7.99
CA LYS A 227 -13.66 15.99 -6.81
C LYS A 227 -12.86 14.70 -7.03
N SER A 228 -13.53 13.64 -7.43
CA SER A 228 -12.91 12.32 -7.66
C SER A 228 -11.94 12.33 -8.86
N MET A 229 -12.22 13.18 -9.87
CA MET A 229 -11.34 13.38 -11.03
C MET A 229 -10.00 14.00 -10.60
N MET A 230 -10.03 15.01 -9.72
CA MET A 230 -8.83 15.66 -9.20
C MET A 230 -8.04 14.74 -8.26
N ALA A 231 -8.74 14.00 -7.37
CA ALA A 231 -8.08 13.05 -6.48
C ALA A 231 -7.29 11.97 -7.23
N LYS A 232 -7.84 11.43 -8.32
CA LYS A 232 -7.17 10.40 -9.15
C LYS A 232 -5.90 10.89 -9.85
N ARG A 233 -5.69 12.20 -9.99
CA ARG A 233 -4.50 12.81 -10.60
C ARG A 233 -3.37 13.08 -9.60
N LEU A 234 -3.65 12.96 -8.30
CA LEU A 234 -2.65 13.15 -7.23
C LEU A 234 -1.38 12.33 -7.41
N PRO A 235 -1.43 11.02 -7.73
CA PRO A 235 -0.19 10.24 -7.92
C PRO A 235 0.76 10.85 -8.95
N GLY A 236 0.25 11.53 -9.98
CA GLY A 236 1.03 12.18 -11.04
C GLY A 236 1.86 13.39 -10.57
N ILE A 237 1.50 14.01 -9.46
CA ILE A 237 2.22 15.17 -8.89
C ILE A 237 2.96 14.86 -7.60
N LEU A 238 2.73 13.69 -7.00
CA LEU A 238 3.48 13.26 -5.80
C LEU A 238 4.95 12.96 -6.15
N PRO A 239 5.87 13.11 -5.17
CA PRO A 239 7.26 12.67 -5.35
C PRO A 239 7.33 11.19 -5.73
N PRO A 240 8.27 10.79 -6.60
CA PRO A 240 8.44 9.39 -6.95
C PRO A 240 8.77 8.54 -5.71
N LEU A 241 8.47 7.25 -5.76
CA LEU A 241 8.88 6.31 -4.71
C LEU A 241 10.41 6.17 -4.72
N THR A 242 11.02 6.09 -3.55
CA THR A 242 12.37 5.56 -3.42
C THR A 242 12.33 4.03 -3.64
N LEU A 243 13.46 3.42 -3.94
CA LEU A 243 13.53 1.97 -4.08
C LEU A 243 13.11 1.24 -2.79
N GLN A 244 13.45 1.81 -1.62
CA GLN A 244 13.06 1.26 -0.33
C GLN A 244 11.54 1.36 -0.11
N GLU A 245 10.93 2.53 -0.34
CA GLU A 245 9.47 2.69 -0.28
C GLU A 245 8.75 1.74 -1.24
N SER A 246 9.31 1.54 -2.45
CA SER A 246 8.78 0.61 -3.43
C SER A 246 8.81 -0.84 -2.94
N LEU A 247 9.93 -1.29 -2.36
CA LEU A 247 10.07 -2.64 -1.80
C LEU A 247 9.07 -2.87 -0.66
N GLU A 248 8.96 -1.94 0.30
CA GLU A 248 8.01 -2.03 1.42
C GLU A 248 6.56 -2.10 0.90
N THR A 249 6.21 -1.24 -0.04
CA THR A 249 4.87 -1.21 -0.64
C THR A 249 4.59 -2.51 -1.41
N THR A 250 5.56 -2.99 -2.18
CA THR A 250 5.43 -4.23 -2.95
C THR A 250 5.27 -5.45 -2.04
N GLN A 251 5.99 -5.51 -0.90
CA GLN A 251 5.82 -6.59 0.09
C GLN A 251 4.39 -6.66 0.64
N ILE A 252 3.78 -5.50 0.96
CA ILE A 252 2.39 -5.45 1.44
C ILE A 252 1.43 -6.01 0.38
N HIS A 253 1.59 -5.58 -0.87
CA HIS A 253 0.74 -6.04 -1.97
C HIS A 253 0.97 -7.52 -2.33
N SER A 254 2.21 -8.00 -2.21
CA SER A 254 2.59 -9.40 -2.39
C SER A 254 1.88 -10.30 -1.38
N VAL A 255 1.98 -9.96 -0.09
CA VAL A 255 1.32 -10.71 1.00
C VAL A 255 -0.20 -10.69 0.86
N ALA A 256 -0.78 -9.58 0.42
CA ALA A 256 -2.22 -9.46 0.15
C ALA A 256 -2.69 -10.24 -1.08
N GLY A 257 -1.79 -10.78 -1.90
CA GLY A 257 -2.12 -11.39 -3.20
C GLY A 257 -2.71 -10.39 -4.20
N LYS A 258 -2.38 -9.10 -4.05
CA LYS A 258 -2.91 -8.00 -4.89
C LYS A 258 -1.82 -7.34 -5.74
N LEU A 259 -0.68 -7.99 -5.86
CA LEU A 259 0.38 -7.51 -6.73
C LEU A 259 0.00 -7.73 -8.20
N GLN A 260 -0.02 -6.65 -8.98
CA GLN A 260 -0.22 -6.75 -10.42
C GLN A 260 1.09 -7.16 -11.08
N VAL A 261 1.06 -8.27 -11.79
CA VAL A 261 2.20 -8.72 -12.58
C VAL A 261 2.17 -7.99 -13.92
N PRO A 262 3.20 -7.20 -14.26
CA PRO A 262 3.26 -6.54 -15.56
C PRO A 262 3.22 -7.57 -16.70
N PRO A 263 2.53 -7.28 -17.82
CA PRO A 263 2.57 -8.16 -18.98
C PRO A 263 3.99 -8.27 -19.52
N VAL A 264 4.30 -9.39 -20.13
CA VAL A 264 5.56 -9.55 -20.88
C VAL A 264 5.51 -8.59 -22.08
N GLY A 265 6.54 -7.78 -22.27
CA GLY A 265 6.61 -6.84 -23.38
C GLY A 265 6.56 -7.55 -24.74
N ALA A 266 6.17 -6.82 -25.79
CA ALA A 266 6.13 -7.37 -27.15
C ALA A 266 7.51 -7.84 -27.66
N ASP A 267 8.59 -7.36 -27.05
CA ASP A 267 9.99 -7.74 -27.24
C ASP A 267 10.42 -8.98 -26.44
N GLY A 268 9.50 -9.58 -25.67
CA GLY A 268 9.77 -10.72 -24.79
C GLY A 268 10.42 -10.32 -23.45
N VAL A 269 10.62 -9.03 -23.20
CA VAL A 269 11.22 -8.54 -21.95
C VAL A 269 10.22 -8.68 -20.80
N ARG A 270 10.66 -9.27 -19.70
CA ARG A 270 9.90 -9.37 -18.46
C ARG A 270 10.25 -8.18 -17.57
N HIS A 271 9.23 -7.43 -17.19
CA HIS A 271 9.37 -6.32 -16.25
C HIS A 271 9.32 -6.82 -14.79
N CYS A 272 9.98 -6.14 -13.87
CA CYS A 272 9.87 -6.47 -12.46
C CYS A 272 8.47 -6.10 -11.91
N SER A 273 8.01 -6.85 -10.91
CA SER A 273 6.72 -6.57 -10.25
C SER A 273 6.82 -5.48 -9.17
N LEU A 274 7.92 -4.71 -9.12
CA LEU A 274 7.99 -3.58 -8.19
C LEU A 274 6.93 -2.53 -8.51
N ILE A 275 6.27 -2.06 -7.47
CA ILE A 275 5.35 -0.92 -7.56
C ILE A 275 6.19 0.34 -7.77
N ALA A 276 6.17 0.89 -8.99
CA ALA A 276 6.97 2.06 -9.36
C ALA A 276 6.26 3.40 -9.08
N THR A 277 4.93 3.40 -9.02
CA THR A 277 4.11 4.59 -8.76
C THR A 277 3.41 4.49 -7.41
N ARG A 278 3.16 5.63 -6.76
CA ARG A 278 2.47 5.66 -5.46
C ARG A 278 1.06 5.07 -5.58
N PRO A 279 0.69 4.07 -4.75
CA PRO A 279 -0.63 3.46 -4.80
C PRO A 279 -1.76 4.48 -4.60
N PHE A 280 -2.83 4.34 -5.37
CA PHE A 280 -4.07 5.07 -5.17
C PHE A 280 -5.17 4.08 -4.82
N ARG A 281 -5.61 4.09 -3.54
CA ARG A 281 -6.67 3.21 -3.05
C ARG A 281 -7.94 4.01 -2.82
N SER A 282 -9.02 3.56 -3.43
CA SER A 282 -10.33 4.20 -3.33
C SER A 282 -11.40 3.17 -2.97
N PRO A 283 -11.47 2.77 -1.69
CA PRO A 283 -12.50 1.84 -1.26
C PRO A 283 -13.88 2.48 -1.36
N HIS A 284 -14.88 1.67 -1.75
CA HIS A 284 -16.27 2.11 -1.76
C HIS A 284 -16.75 2.38 -0.32
N HIS A 285 -17.66 3.34 -0.13
CA HIS A 285 -18.15 3.73 1.21
C HIS A 285 -18.86 2.60 1.98
N THR A 286 -19.31 1.54 1.29
CA THR A 286 -19.91 0.33 1.91
C THR A 286 -18.87 -0.66 2.44
N ILE A 287 -17.58 -0.34 2.35
CA ILE A 287 -16.51 -1.23 2.83
C ILE A 287 -16.68 -1.58 4.31
N SER A 288 -16.48 -2.84 4.66
CA SER A 288 -16.48 -3.27 6.07
C SER A 288 -15.21 -2.79 6.79
N GLN A 289 -15.31 -2.61 8.12
CA GLN A 289 -14.16 -2.30 8.96
C GLN A 289 -13.00 -3.30 8.76
N THR A 290 -13.32 -4.59 8.67
CA THR A 290 -12.32 -5.64 8.45
C THR A 290 -11.61 -5.53 7.11
N ALA A 291 -12.33 -5.18 6.04
CA ALA A 291 -11.70 -4.99 4.73
C ALA A 291 -10.83 -3.72 4.68
N LEU A 292 -11.21 -2.69 5.45
CA LEU A 292 -10.45 -1.45 5.55
C LEU A 292 -9.16 -1.62 6.36
N VAL A 293 -9.24 -2.23 7.55
CA VAL A 293 -8.13 -2.42 8.50
C VAL A 293 -7.26 -3.63 8.13
N GLY A 294 -7.90 -4.68 7.68
CA GLY A 294 -7.32 -6.00 7.53
C GLY A 294 -7.88 -6.99 8.56
N GLY A 295 -7.67 -8.26 8.33
CA GLY A 295 -8.21 -9.30 9.19
C GLY A 295 -8.22 -10.67 8.54
N GLY A 296 -9.20 -11.47 8.92
CA GLY A 296 -9.28 -12.89 8.55
C GLY A 296 -8.77 -13.80 9.66
N SER A 297 -8.87 -15.11 9.47
CA SER A 297 -8.29 -16.10 10.40
C SER A 297 -6.77 -15.99 10.46
N ASN A 298 -6.13 -15.75 9.31
CA ASN A 298 -4.74 -15.32 9.20
C ASN A 298 -4.75 -13.81 8.94
N PRO A 299 -4.12 -12.97 9.79
CA PRO A 299 -4.11 -11.52 9.61
C PRO A 299 -3.58 -11.13 8.22
N GLN A 300 -4.44 -10.51 7.40
CA GLN A 300 -4.11 -9.99 6.08
C GLN A 300 -4.19 -8.46 6.08
N PRO A 301 -3.35 -7.74 5.30
CA PRO A 301 -3.43 -6.29 5.21
C PRO A 301 -4.72 -5.83 4.53
N GLY A 302 -5.33 -4.75 5.04
CA GLY A 302 -6.51 -4.10 4.47
C GLY A 302 -6.15 -2.94 3.54
N GLU A 303 -7.20 -2.20 3.07
CA GLU A 303 -7.03 -1.07 2.15
C GLU A 303 -6.15 0.05 2.73
N ILE A 304 -6.16 0.25 4.06
CA ILE A 304 -5.27 1.20 4.76
C ILE A 304 -3.79 0.84 4.54
N SER A 305 -3.43 -0.44 4.72
CA SER A 305 -2.05 -0.90 4.51
C SER A 305 -1.68 -0.93 3.03
N LEU A 306 -2.64 -1.26 2.14
CA LEU A 306 -2.44 -1.23 0.69
C LEU A 306 -2.23 0.19 0.13
N ALA A 307 -2.66 1.22 0.88
CA ALA A 307 -2.39 2.62 0.53
C ALA A 307 -1.01 3.11 1.02
N HIS A 308 -0.21 2.25 1.66
CA HIS A 308 1.12 2.61 2.17
C HIS A 308 1.99 3.29 1.11
N ASN A 309 2.66 4.37 1.48
CA ASN A 309 3.44 5.26 0.60
C ASN A 309 2.65 5.87 -0.57
N GLY A 310 1.33 5.89 -0.47
CA GLY A 310 0.44 6.38 -1.52
C GLY A 310 -0.70 7.23 -1.00
N VAL A 311 -1.87 7.09 -1.61
CA VAL A 311 -3.08 7.86 -1.32
C VAL A 311 -4.23 6.91 -0.95
N LEU A 312 -4.88 7.18 0.17
CA LEU A 312 -6.18 6.60 0.51
C LEU A 312 -7.26 7.64 0.24
N PHE A 313 -8.08 7.39 -0.78
CA PHE A 313 -9.16 8.29 -1.17
C PHE A 313 -10.51 7.78 -0.67
N ALA A 314 -11.15 8.54 0.20
CA ALA A 314 -12.50 8.29 0.70
C ALA A 314 -13.49 9.21 -0.03
N ASP A 315 -14.13 8.68 -1.08
CA ASP A 315 -15.19 9.41 -1.79
C ASP A 315 -16.50 9.34 -0.99
N GLU A 316 -17.25 10.43 -0.95
CA GLU A 316 -18.48 10.54 -0.17
C GLU A 316 -18.28 10.21 1.32
N LEU A 317 -17.29 10.83 1.95
CA LEU A 317 -16.85 10.54 3.33
C LEU A 317 -18.01 10.38 4.36
N PRO A 318 -19.08 11.21 4.38
CA PRO A 318 -20.18 11.05 5.34
C PRO A 318 -21.06 9.82 5.10
N GLU A 319 -20.89 9.10 3.97
CA GLU A 319 -21.65 7.88 3.67
C GLU A 319 -20.96 6.61 4.19
N PHE A 320 -19.70 6.70 4.59
CA PHE A 320 -19.01 5.58 5.26
C PHE A 320 -19.67 5.27 6.60
N GLN A 321 -19.65 4.01 6.98
CA GLN A 321 -20.07 3.59 8.33
C GLN A 321 -19.17 4.27 9.38
N ARG A 322 -19.80 4.77 10.45
CA ARG A 322 -19.09 5.48 11.53
C ARG A 322 -17.93 4.67 12.11
N GLN A 323 -18.11 3.37 12.29
CA GLN A 323 -17.07 2.48 12.79
C GLN A 323 -15.85 2.41 11.83
N ALA A 324 -16.09 2.41 10.52
CA ALA A 324 -15.02 2.44 9.52
C ALA A 324 -14.24 3.77 9.53
N LEU A 325 -14.90 4.90 9.80
CA LEU A 325 -14.23 6.19 9.93
C LEU A 325 -13.41 6.32 11.22
N GLU A 326 -13.91 5.78 12.33
CA GLU A 326 -13.20 5.87 13.62
C GLU A 326 -11.87 5.08 13.62
N VAL A 327 -11.79 3.98 12.88
CA VAL A 327 -10.54 3.20 12.81
C VAL A 327 -9.42 3.89 12.01
N LEU A 328 -9.73 4.91 11.20
CA LEU A 328 -8.72 5.72 10.49
C LEU A 328 -7.92 6.62 11.44
N ARG A 329 -8.42 6.89 12.65
CA ARG A 329 -7.80 7.85 13.57
C ARG A 329 -6.41 7.46 14.01
N GLN A 330 -6.20 6.19 14.33
CA GLN A 330 -4.89 5.67 14.74
C GLN A 330 -3.90 5.66 13.57
N PRO A 331 -4.20 5.05 12.41
CA PRO A 331 -3.29 5.05 11.26
C PRO A 331 -2.83 6.45 10.79
N LEU A 332 -3.72 7.44 10.90
CA LEU A 332 -3.38 8.82 10.52
C LEU A 332 -2.39 9.50 11.48
N GLU A 333 -2.28 9.03 12.73
CA GLU A 333 -1.30 9.52 13.70
C GLU A 333 -0.05 8.65 13.72
N ASP A 334 -0.23 7.34 13.95
CA ASP A 334 0.85 6.42 14.25
C ASP A 334 1.55 5.86 13.01
N ARG A 335 0.90 5.96 11.82
CA ARG A 335 1.39 5.45 10.52
C ARG A 335 1.66 3.95 10.49
N HIS A 336 1.08 3.24 11.43
CA HIS A 336 1.02 1.78 11.46
C HIS A 336 -0.35 1.33 11.96
N ILE A 337 -0.71 0.10 11.65
CA ILE A 337 -1.95 -0.50 12.09
C ILE A 337 -1.70 -1.91 12.61
N THR A 338 -2.17 -2.18 13.82
CA THR A 338 -2.04 -3.48 14.45
C THR A 338 -3.29 -4.32 14.20
N VAL A 339 -3.13 -5.44 13.54
CA VAL A 339 -4.20 -6.42 13.28
C VAL A 339 -4.04 -7.58 14.24
N SER A 340 -4.83 -7.59 15.32
CA SER A 340 -4.83 -8.66 16.31
C SER A 340 -5.97 -9.65 16.05
N ARG A 341 -5.66 -10.94 15.99
CA ARG A 341 -6.59 -12.06 15.83
C ARG A 341 -6.17 -13.21 16.73
N ILE A 342 -7.04 -14.22 16.88
CA ILE A 342 -6.75 -15.41 17.71
C ILE A 342 -5.44 -16.09 17.29
N GLN A 343 -5.07 -15.99 16.02
CA GLN A 343 -3.91 -16.68 15.44
C GLN A 343 -2.62 -15.84 15.47
N GLY A 344 -2.67 -14.59 15.91
CA GLY A 344 -1.51 -13.72 16.04
C GLY A 344 -1.84 -12.24 15.90
N THR A 345 -0.85 -11.45 16.23
CA THR A 345 -0.86 -9.99 16.06
C THR A 345 0.20 -9.62 15.04
N VAL A 346 -0.17 -8.81 14.07
CA VAL A 346 0.72 -8.33 13.01
C VAL A 346 0.57 -6.82 12.90
N ASP A 347 1.72 -6.13 12.83
CA ASP A 347 1.79 -4.70 12.57
C ASP A 347 2.06 -4.46 11.09
N TYR A 348 1.22 -3.66 10.46
CA TYR A 348 1.39 -3.24 9.08
C TYR A 348 1.71 -1.75 9.00
N PRO A 349 2.72 -1.33 8.26
CA PRO A 349 2.95 0.09 8.00
C PRO A 349 1.82 0.66 7.14
N CYS A 350 1.45 1.91 7.40
CA CYS A 350 0.37 2.60 6.71
C CYS A 350 0.62 4.11 6.61
N ASN A 351 1.80 4.47 6.12
CA ASN A 351 2.14 5.86 5.83
C ASN A 351 1.49 6.29 4.51
N PHE A 352 0.30 6.87 4.56
CA PHE A 352 -0.45 7.32 3.39
C PHE A 352 -0.91 8.77 3.55
N MET A 353 -1.19 9.42 2.43
CA MET A 353 -1.89 10.68 2.36
C MET A 353 -3.40 10.39 2.32
N PHE A 354 -4.14 10.89 3.30
CA PHE A 354 -5.59 10.76 3.34
C PHE A 354 -6.23 11.89 2.53
N VAL A 355 -7.00 11.51 1.52
CA VAL A 355 -7.77 12.44 0.70
C VAL A 355 -9.23 12.04 0.79
N ALA A 356 -10.08 13.00 1.10
CA ALA A 356 -11.52 12.76 1.19
C ALA A 356 -12.30 13.69 0.28
N SER A 357 -13.48 13.26 -0.13
CA SER A 357 -14.44 14.13 -0.78
C SER A 357 -15.79 14.06 -0.06
N MET A 358 -16.54 15.14 -0.09
CA MET A 358 -17.92 15.16 0.40
C MET A 358 -18.76 16.20 -0.31
N ASN A 359 -20.07 16.03 -0.24
CA ASN A 359 -21.02 17.07 -0.59
C ASN A 359 -21.23 18.03 0.59
N PRO A 360 -21.64 19.29 0.37
CA PRO A 360 -21.84 20.26 1.45
C PRO A 360 -23.08 19.95 2.31
N CYS A 361 -24.03 19.14 1.80
CA CYS A 361 -25.26 18.74 2.48
C CYS A 361 -25.83 17.47 1.81
N PRO A 362 -26.90 16.84 2.34
CA PRO A 362 -27.51 15.66 1.73
C PRO A 362 -28.00 15.86 0.29
N CYS A 363 -28.57 17.02 -0.06
CA CYS A 363 -28.97 17.31 -1.44
C CYS A 363 -27.80 17.76 -2.34
N GLY A 364 -26.64 18.14 -1.75
CA GLY A 364 -25.44 18.56 -2.45
C GLY A 364 -25.40 20.02 -2.88
N TYR A 365 -26.42 20.83 -2.61
CA TYR A 365 -26.54 22.20 -3.15
C TYR A 365 -26.47 23.31 -2.10
N TYR A 366 -26.03 23.03 -0.89
CA TYR A 366 -25.78 24.07 0.11
C TYR A 366 -24.66 25.00 -0.39
N ASN A 367 -24.88 26.32 -0.31
CA ASN A 367 -23.99 27.36 -0.88
C ASN A 367 -23.79 27.30 -2.41
N HIS A 368 -24.64 26.60 -3.15
CA HIS A 368 -24.53 26.54 -4.60
C HIS A 368 -24.99 27.88 -5.22
N PRO A 369 -24.23 28.46 -6.17
CA PRO A 369 -24.51 29.81 -6.69
C PRO A 369 -25.83 29.92 -7.46
N THR A 370 -26.32 28.84 -8.07
CA THR A 370 -27.50 28.86 -8.96
C THR A 370 -28.61 27.88 -8.58
N LYS A 371 -28.35 26.90 -7.71
CA LYS A 371 -29.34 25.89 -7.28
C LYS A 371 -29.67 26.06 -5.80
N ALA A 372 -30.95 26.16 -5.48
CA ALA A 372 -31.39 26.28 -4.09
C ALA A 372 -31.20 24.96 -3.34
N CYS A 373 -30.68 25.05 -2.11
CA CYS A 373 -30.62 23.93 -1.19
C CYS A 373 -32.02 23.67 -0.60
N VAL A 374 -32.46 22.43 -0.56
CA VAL A 374 -33.74 22.00 0.00
C VAL A 374 -33.63 21.42 1.41
N CYS A 375 -32.40 21.35 1.94
CA CYS A 375 -32.13 20.78 3.26
C CYS A 375 -32.40 21.78 4.38
N THR A 376 -33.02 21.32 5.45
CA THR A 376 -33.14 22.12 6.68
C THR A 376 -31.79 22.24 7.40
N PRO A 377 -31.55 23.30 8.19
CA PRO A 377 -30.31 23.44 8.98
C PRO A 377 -29.99 22.20 9.83
N GLY A 378 -31.02 21.60 10.46
CA GLY A 378 -30.87 20.38 11.24
C GLY A 378 -30.44 19.14 10.42
N GLN A 379 -30.85 19.05 9.15
CA GLN A 379 -30.38 17.99 8.23
C GLN A 379 -28.92 18.20 7.84
N ILE A 380 -28.52 19.43 7.56
CA ILE A 380 -27.12 19.78 7.23
C ILE A 380 -26.23 19.48 8.43
N SER A 381 -26.58 19.96 9.62
CA SER A 381 -25.79 19.69 10.83
C SER A 381 -25.68 18.19 11.14
N ARG A 382 -26.77 17.42 11.01
CA ARG A 382 -26.73 15.95 11.18
C ARG A 382 -25.84 15.25 10.15
N TYR A 383 -25.82 15.72 8.91
CA TYR A 383 -24.98 15.18 7.86
C TYR A 383 -23.49 15.42 8.13
N LEU A 384 -23.13 16.64 8.52
CA LEU A 384 -21.75 17.01 8.87
C LEU A 384 -21.25 16.26 10.11
N ASN A 385 -22.11 16.11 11.11
CA ASN A 385 -21.81 15.42 12.37
C ASN A 385 -21.62 13.89 12.21
N LYS A 386 -21.84 13.32 11.01
CA LYS A 386 -21.42 11.94 10.71
C LYS A 386 -19.89 11.79 10.76
N ILE A 387 -19.16 12.86 10.45
CA ILE A 387 -17.69 12.91 10.57
C ILE A 387 -17.37 13.43 11.97
N SER A 388 -16.62 12.66 12.75
CA SER A 388 -16.24 13.07 14.10
C SER A 388 -15.24 14.23 14.09
N GLY A 389 -15.36 15.13 15.05
CA GLY A 389 -14.39 16.23 15.23
C GLY A 389 -12.94 15.74 15.29
N PRO A 390 -12.62 14.67 16.06
CA PRO A 390 -11.27 14.11 16.08
C PRO A 390 -10.74 13.61 14.73
N LEU A 391 -11.60 13.19 13.80
CA LEU A 391 -11.17 12.84 12.44
C LEU A 391 -10.92 14.09 11.59
N LEU A 392 -11.81 15.10 11.68
CA LEU A 392 -11.61 16.40 11.02
C LEU A 392 -10.33 17.10 11.49
N ASP A 393 -10.03 17.01 12.77
CA ASP A 393 -8.79 17.54 13.35
C ASP A 393 -7.52 16.95 12.70
N ARG A 394 -7.60 15.77 12.05
CA ARG A 394 -6.48 15.11 11.36
C ARG A 394 -6.38 15.46 9.89
N ILE A 395 -7.32 16.24 9.38
CA ILE A 395 -7.31 16.76 8.01
C ILE A 395 -6.71 18.18 8.05
N ASP A 396 -5.61 18.38 7.37
CA ASP A 396 -4.84 19.63 7.43
C ASP A 396 -5.44 20.69 6.52
N ILE A 397 -5.91 20.30 5.34
CA ILE A 397 -6.38 21.17 4.27
C ILE A 397 -7.85 20.86 3.95
N GLN A 398 -8.67 21.88 3.99
CA GLN A 398 -10.10 21.82 3.67
C GLN A 398 -10.37 22.82 2.54
N CYS A 399 -10.79 22.34 1.36
CA CYS A 399 -11.08 23.22 0.25
C CYS A 399 -12.50 23.04 -0.29
N GLU A 400 -13.13 24.17 -0.62
CA GLU A 400 -14.43 24.19 -1.30
C GLU A 400 -14.22 24.22 -2.81
N ILE A 401 -15.00 23.38 -3.50
CA ILE A 401 -15.04 23.31 -4.96
C ILE A 401 -16.36 23.93 -5.43
N LEU A 402 -16.25 25.01 -6.13
CA LEU A 402 -17.41 25.65 -6.76
C LEU A 402 -17.68 25.05 -8.14
N PRO A 403 -18.93 24.91 -8.56
CA PRO A 403 -19.25 24.45 -9.90
C PRO A 403 -18.82 25.50 -10.92
N LEU A 404 -18.18 25.06 -11.99
CA LEU A 404 -17.83 25.93 -13.11
C LEU A 404 -19.07 26.22 -13.97
N SER A 405 -19.21 27.45 -14.44
CA SER A 405 -20.22 27.83 -15.41
C SER A 405 -19.91 27.22 -16.79
N PHE A 406 -20.93 27.08 -17.64
CA PHE A 406 -20.75 26.62 -19.03
C PHE A 406 -19.71 27.47 -19.77
N ARG A 407 -19.73 28.78 -19.56
CA ARG A 407 -18.78 29.70 -20.18
C ARG A 407 -17.35 29.42 -19.73
N GLU A 408 -17.11 29.22 -18.45
CA GLU A 408 -15.78 28.88 -17.92
C GLU A 408 -15.29 27.53 -18.46
N ILE A 409 -16.16 26.52 -18.60
CA ILE A 409 -15.77 25.22 -19.17
C ILE A 409 -15.44 25.34 -20.66
N SER A 410 -16.24 26.12 -21.41
CA SER A 410 -16.11 26.21 -22.87
C SER A 410 -14.95 27.11 -23.34
N THR A 411 -14.60 28.16 -22.55
CA THR A 411 -13.54 29.13 -22.89
C THR A 411 -12.22 28.89 -22.17
N ALA A 412 -12.21 27.98 -21.17
CA ALA A 412 -10.98 27.70 -20.43
C ALA A 412 -9.92 27.03 -21.31
N SER A 413 -8.71 27.58 -21.27
CA SER A 413 -7.51 26.91 -21.77
C SER A 413 -7.25 25.60 -21.05
N PRO A 414 -6.49 24.66 -21.63
CA PRO A 414 -5.99 23.51 -20.91
C PRO A 414 -5.36 23.90 -19.58
N GLY A 415 -5.52 23.07 -18.57
CA GLY A 415 -4.90 23.30 -17.27
C GLY A 415 -3.38 23.20 -17.33
N GLU A 416 -2.72 23.53 -16.23
CA GLU A 416 -1.28 23.36 -16.10
C GLU A 416 -0.93 21.86 -16.09
N PRO A 417 0.08 21.40 -16.85
CA PRO A 417 0.50 20.00 -16.88
C PRO A 417 0.96 19.48 -15.51
N SER A 418 0.66 18.24 -15.20
CA SER A 418 1.10 17.57 -13.97
C SER A 418 2.61 17.60 -13.78
N SER A 419 3.39 17.58 -14.86
CA SER A 419 4.86 17.66 -14.83
C SER A 419 5.36 18.95 -14.18
N VAL A 420 4.75 20.09 -14.52
CA VAL A 420 5.14 21.41 -13.99
C VAL A 420 4.79 21.54 -12.50
N ILE A 421 3.59 21.09 -12.12
CA ILE A 421 3.18 21.02 -10.70
C ILE A 421 4.14 20.12 -9.93
N ARG A 422 4.45 18.94 -10.49
CA ARG A 422 5.37 17.97 -9.88
C ARG A 422 6.76 18.55 -9.65
N GLU A 423 7.30 19.36 -10.57
CA GLU A 423 8.59 20.02 -10.37
C GLU A 423 8.60 20.96 -9.17
N ARG A 424 7.53 21.74 -8.95
CA ARG A 424 7.40 22.61 -7.77
C ARG A 424 7.30 21.79 -6.49
N VAL A 425 6.49 20.73 -6.51
CA VAL A 425 6.36 19.78 -5.40
C VAL A 425 7.71 19.14 -5.06
N LEU A 426 8.48 18.69 -6.06
CA LEU A 426 9.80 18.10 -5.86
C LEU A 426 10.81 19.10 -5.26
N ARG A 427 10.80 20.36 -5.70
CA ARG A 427 11.66 21.40 -5.11
C ARG A 427 11.36 21.59 -3.61
N ALA A 428 10.08 21.72 -3.25
CA ALA A 428 9.67 21.83 -1.85
C ALA A 428 10.05 20.58 -1.02
N ARG A 429 9.88 19.38 -1.59
CA ARG A 429 10.27 18.12 -0.94
C ARG A 429 11.77 17.99 -0.74
N ASN A 430 12.58 18.48 -1.66
CA ASN A 430 14.04 18.48 -1.50
C ASN A 430 14.47 19.39 -0.35
N ILE A 431 13.84 20.56 -0.17
CA ILE A 431 14.08 21.44 1.00
C ILE A 431 13.71 20.68 2.30
N GLN A 432 12.58 20.00 2.33
CA GLN A 432 12.16 19.21 3.49
C GLN A 432 13.08 18.03 3.75
N ALA A 433 13.56 17.33 2.73
CA ALA A 433 14.49 16.23 2.85
C ALA A 433 15.84 16.69 3.46
N GLN A 434 16.33 17.87 3.06
CA GLN A 434 17.52 18.48 3.67
C GLN A 434 17.27 18.87 5.14
N ARG A 435 16.12 19.51 5.43
CA ARG A 435 15.70 19.90 6.78
C ARG A 435 15.63 18.73 7.74
N PHE A 436 15.12 17.60 7.30
CA PHE A 436 14.89 16.41 8.13
C PHE A 436 15.94 15.31 7.97
N ALA A 437 17.06 15.58 7.28
CA ALA A 437 18.10 14.59 6.99
C ALA A 437 18.65 13.87 8.25
N SER A 438 18.70 14.56 9.39
CA SER A 438 19.15 14.02 10.67
C SER A 438 18.02 13.45 11.55
N ILE A 439 16.76 13.49 11.10
CA ILE A 439 15.60 13.14 11.91
C ILE A 439 14.97 11.86 11.37
N GLN A 440 15.11 10.78 12.13
CA GLN A 440 14.55 9.50 11.72
C GLN A 440 13.01 9.52 11.72
N GLY A 441 12.40 8.98 10.64
CA GLY A 441 10.95 8.81 10.52
C GLY A 441 10.17 10.08 10.14
N VAL A 442 10.85 11.21 9.82
CA VAL A 442 10.23 12.45 9.35
C VAL A 442 10.72 12.74 7.93
N HIS A 443 9.81 12.74 6.97
CA HIS A 443 10.12 12.92 5.54
C HIS A 443 9.41 14.13 4.92
N CYS A 444 8.46 14.74 5.61
CA CYS A 444 7.69 15.87 5.13
C CYS A 444 7.11 16.71 6.29
N ASN A 445 6.66 17.92 5.96
CA ASN A 445 6.18 18.86 6.96
C ASN A 445 4.95 18.37 7.74
N ALA A 446 4.04 17.60 7.13
CA ALA A 446 2.91 17.02 7.84
C ALA A 446 3.32 16.10 9.00
N GLN A 447 4.54 15.55 8.95
CA GLN A 447 5.07 14.62 9.96
C GLN A 447 5.78 15.31 11.12
N MET A 448 5.93 16.64 11.08
CA MET A 448 6.57 17.38 12.16
C MET A 448 5.87 17.18 13.51
N SER A 449 6.66 16.93 14.56
CA SER A 449 6.19 16.95 15.95
C SER A 449 6.13 18.37 16.50
N GLU A 450 5.56 18.57 17.68
CA GLU A 450 5.53 19.87 18.37
C GLU A 450 6.96 20.46 18.60
N LYS A 451 7.95 19.61 18.84
CA LYS A 451 9.35 20.04 18.93
C LYS A 451 9.83 20.64 17.61
N HIS A 452 9.54 19.96 16.50
CA HIS A 452 9.96 20.42 15.16
C HIS A 452 9.22 21.71 14.76
N LEU A 453 7.95 21.89 15.17
CA LEU A 453 7.23 23.14 14.92
C LEU A 453 7.91 24.35 15.57
N ARG A 454 8.37 24.21 16.81
CA ARG A 454 9.10 25.28 17.51
C ARG A 454 10.43 25.62 16.83
N GLU A 455 11.07 24.66 16.20
CA GLU A 455 12.37 24.82 15.55
C GLU A 455 12.24 25.39 14.12
N TYR A 456 11.30 24.87 13.31
CA TYR A 456 11.21 25.14 11.88
C TYR A 456 10.04 26.04 11.46
N CYS A 457 9.11 26.33 12.37
CA CYS A 457 7.92 27.16 12.09
C CYS A 457 7.91 28.43 12.95
N VAL A 458 9.05 29.11 13.04
CA VAL A 458 9.16 30.39 13.75
C VAL A 458 8.44 31.47 12.93
N LEU A 459 7.54 32.21 13.57
CA LEU A 459 6.79 33.32 12.98
C LEU A 459 7.41 34.66 13.38
N ASP A 460 7.36 35.64 12.49
CA ASP A 460 7.60 37.04 12.81
C ASP A 460 6.42 37.65 13.59
N THR A 461 6.55 38.89 14.03
CA THR A 461 5.53 39.58 14.83
C THR A 461 4.22 39.74 14.06
N GLU A 462 4.28 40.07 12.79
CA GLU A 462 3.10 40.27 11.93
C GLU A 462 2.33 38.96 11.71
N SER A 463 3.03 37.89 11.33
CA SER A 463 2.49 36.55 11.12
C SER A 463 1.88 35.98 12.40
N SER A 464 2.53 36.22 13.55
CA SER A 464 2.05 35.78 14.86
C SER A 464 0.75 36.49 15.26
N GLU A 465 0.66 37.80 15.03
CA GLU A 465 -0.54 38.59 15.32
C GLU A 465 -1.71 38.20 14.40
N LEU A 466 -1.42 38.00 13.11
CA LEU A 466 -2.43 37.50 12.16
C LEU A 466 -3.02 36.15 12.61
N LEU A 467 -2.14 35.22 12.99
CA LEU A 467 -2.56 33.89 13.47
C LEU A 467 -3.36 34.00 14.78
N ARG A 468 -2.93 34.84 15.72
CA ARG A 468 -3.64 35.10 16.97
C ARG A 468 -5.08 35.61 16.72
N MET A 469 -5.22 36.63 15.87
CA MET A 469 -6.53 37.18 15.49
C MET A 469 -7.43 36.12 14.82
N ALA A 470 -6.86 35.29 13.96
CA ALA A 470 -7.61 34.19 13.33
C ALA A 470 -8.06 33.13 14.33
N MET A 471 -7.19 32.75 15.27
CA MET A 471 -7.52 31.80 16.34
C MET A 471 -8.70 32.28 17.20
N GLU A 472 -8.66 33.54 17.61
CA GLU A 472 -9.72 34.16 18.42
C GLU A 472 -11.03 34.31 17.64
N ARG A 473 -10.97 34.87 16.43
CA ARG A 473 -12.15 35.13 15.60
C ARG A 473 -12.86 33.88 15.12
N LEU A 474 -12.10 32.82 14.77
CA LEU A 474 -12.62 31.58 14.22
C LEU A 474 -12.74 30.48 15.28
N GLN A 475 -12.45 30.79 16.56
CA GLN A 475 -12.47 29.85 17.68
C GLN A 475 -11.72 28.52 17.39
N LEU A 476 -10.53 28.63 16.78
CA LEU A 476 -9.76 27.48 16.36
C LEU A 476 -9.11 26.77 17.56
N SER A 477 -9.01 25.45 17.48
CA SER A 477 -8.36 24.62 18.52
C SER A 477 -6.83 24.73 18.48
N ALA A 478 -6.15 24.34 19.57
CA ALA A 478 -4.70 24.23 19.60
C ALA A 478 -4.14 23.27 18.53
N ARG A 479 -4.91 22.24 18.16
CA ARG A 479 -4.55 21.34 17.04
C ARG A 479 -4.60 22.05 15.70
N ALA A 480 -5.59 22.90 15.48
CA ALA A 480 -5.68 23.74 14.28
C ALA A 480 -4.46 24.67 14.15
N TYR A 481 -3.98 25.24 15.27
CA TYR A 481 -2.76 26.04 15.31
C TYR A 481 -1.56 25.26 14.74
N SER A 482 -1.28 24.08 15.27
CA SER A 482 -0.17 23.24 14.80
C SER A 482 -0.31 22.86 13.31
N ARG A 483 -1.55 22.61 12.84
CA ARG A 483 -1.82 22.31 11.42
C ARG A 483 -1.57 23.50 10.51
N ILE A 484 -2.06 24.69 10.90
CA ILE A 484 -1.80 25.94 10.14
C ILE A 484 -0.30 26.18 9.99
N LEU A 485 0.49 26.01 11.05
CA LEU A 485 1.93 26.17 10.98
C LEU A 485 2.62 25.20 10.02
N LYS A 486 2.22 23.91 10.03
CA LYS A 486 2.74 22.90 9.09
C LYS A 486 2.44 23.27 7.63
N VAL A 487 1.19 23.71 7.37
CA VAL A 487 0.75 24.11 6.03
C VAL A 487 1.46 25.40 5.60
N ALA A 488 1.56 26.41 6.47
CA ALA A 488 2.27 27.66 6.19
C ALA A 488 3.76 27.41 5.87
N ARG A 489 4.43 26.49 6.62
CA ARG A 489 5.81 26.08 6.29
C ARG A 489 5.89 25.42 4.92
N THR A 490 4.90 24.62 4.54
CA THR A 490 4.86 23.99 3.22
C THR A 490 4.66 25.01 2.10
N ILE A 491 3.81 26.01 2.30
CA ILE A 491 3.62 27.09 1.33
C ILE A 491 4.91 27.89 1.15
N ALA A 492 5.59 28.21 2.26
CA ALA A 492 6.89 28.87 2.21
C ALA A 492 7.97 28.03 1.49
N ASP A 493 7.99 26.69 1.70
CA ASP A 493 8.89 25.79 0.97
C ASP A 493 8.60 25.76 -0.54
N LEU A 494 7.32 25.81 -0.95
CA LEU A 494 6.92 25.89 -2.36
C LEU A 494 7.38 27.20 -3.03
N GLU A 495 7.42 28.29 -2.28
CA GLU A 495 7.93 29.59 -2.75
C GLU A 495 9.47 29.71 -2.62
N GLY A 496 10.12 28.74 -1.97
CA GLY A 496 11.56 28.77 -1.70
C GLY A 496 11.96 29.80 -0.63
N SER A 497 11.01 30.20 0.24
CA SER A 497 11.25 31.16 1.33
C SER A 497 11.83 30.43 2.55
N GLU A 498 12.92 30.99 3.11
CA GLU A 498 13.51 30.49 4.34
C GLU A 498 12.61 30.72 5.56
N SER A 499 11.89 31.86 5.58
CA SER A 499 11.00 32.26 6.67
C SER A 499 9.54 32.11 6.29
N ILE A 500 8.69 31.90 7.28
CA ILE A 500 7.23 31.94 7.11
C ILE A 500 6.80 33.41 7.18
N LEU A 501 6.18 33.92 6.12
CA LEU A 501 5.70 35.28 6.00
C LEU A 501 4.19 35.36 6.21
N SER A 502 3.64 36.56 6.45
CA SER A 502 2.21 36.77 6.76
C SER A 502 1.26 36.23 5.67
N HIS A 503 1.60 36.32 4.39
CA HIS A 503 0.79 35.76 3.30
C HIS A 503 0.76 34.22 3.30
N HIS A 504 1.85 33.52 3.72
CA HIS A 504 1.84 32.07 3.88
C HIS A 504 0.87 31.63 4.98
N VAL A 505 0.85 32.38 6.09
CA VAL A 505 -0.08 32.14 7.21
C VAL A 505 -1.52 32.42 6.78
N ALA A 506 -1.75 33.52 6.04
CA ALA A 506 -3.08 33.86 5.52
C ALA A 506 -3.65 32.77 4.59
N GLU A 507 -2.83 32.25 3.63
CA GLU A 507 -3.22 31.14 2.76
C GLU A 507 -3.55 29.89 3.60
N ALA A 508 -2.70 29.53 4.57
CA ALA A 508 -2.91 28.36 5.44
C ALA A 508 -4.18 28.44 6.30
N ILE A 509 -4.52 29.64 6.82
CA ILE A 509 -5.78 29.89 7.54
C ILE A 509 -6.97 29.68 6.61
N GLY A 510 -6.85 30.08 5.33
CA GLY A 510 -7.89 29.90 4.32
C GLY A 510 -8.29 28.43 4.11
N TYR A 511 -7.40 27.49 4.41
CA TYR A 511 -7.65 26.05 4.31
C TYR A 511 -8.35 25.44 5.53
N ARG A 512 -8.88 26.23 6.47
CA ARG A 512 -9.58 25.74 7.70
C ARG A 512 -11.05 26.16 7.73
N ASN A 513 -11.74 26.04 6.59
CA ASN A 513 -13.12 26.52 6.44
C ASN A 513 -14.17 25.75 7.26
N LEU A 514 -14.01 24.42 7.48
CA LEU A 514 -14.97 23.61 8.26
C LEU A 514 -14.85 23.81 9.78
N ASP A 515 -13.75 24.34 10.26
CA ASP A 515 -13.53 24.56 11.70
C ASP A 515 -14.32 25.76 12.21
N ARG A 516 -14.92 26.54 11.31
CA ARG A 516 -15.73 27.71 11.67
C ARG A 516 -17.06 27.25 12.24
N SER A 517 -17.40 27.73 13.45
CA SER A 517 -18.69 27.44 14.11
C SER A 517 -19.91 27.75 13.24
N ASP A 518 -19.78 28.70 12.32
CA ASP A 518 -20.88 29.22 11.48
C ASP A 518 -20.92 28.57 10.09
N TRP A 519 -20.12 27.52 9.79
CA TRP A 519 -20.12 26.95 8.44
C TRP A 519 -21.49 26.39 8.04
N ALA A 520 -22.24 25.83 9.03
CA ALA A 520 -23.61 25.35 8.85
C ALA A 520 -24.65 26.46 8.94
N GLU A 521 -24.31 27.65 9.48
CA GLU A 521 -25.23 28.75 9.74
C GLU A 521 -25.13 29.90 8.72
N ARG A 522 -24.13 29.87 7.82
CA ARG A 522 -23.93 30.93 6.83
C ARG A 522 -25.03 30.95 5.79
N ARG A 523 -25.85 32.00 5.89
CA ARG A 523 -26.94 32.47 5.04
C ARG A 523 -28.29 31.80 5.30
N GLY A 524 -28.95 32.23 6.41
CA GLY A 524 -30.41 32.41 6.42
C GLY A 524 -30.73 33.77 5.77
#